data_1ef2f342d9aa1e68b3031bbfaf297e26
#
_entry.id   1ef2f342d9aa1e68b3031bbfaf297e26
#
_cell.length_a   1.000
_cell.length_b   1.000
_cell.length_c   1.000
_cell.angle_alpha   90.00
_cell.angle_beta   90.00
_cell.angle_gamma   90.00
#
_symmetry.space_group_name_H-M   'P 1'
#
loop_
_entity.id
_entity.type
_entity.pdbx_description
1 polymer ?
#
loop_
_entity_poly.entity_id
_entity_poly.type
_entity_poly.pdbx_seq_one_letter_code
_entity_poly.pdbx_strand_id
1 'polypeptide(L)'
;MSLTEEEAATYDRQIRLWGLDAQKRLRASRICVLGVYGLGSEVCKNLVLAGIKSMCIVDHRTVGPDCIGSQFLVRDEDEGKNIAEAAAPRLQILNPNVQIQTETSDPEQLGDEFFKQFDVVCVLGLAAKSSFLERVNRICRADNIKFYSGGIYGFHGHFFTDLGSEYSYVIEESKNKLANVSIDDGADNSSTEPSAKKSKPSEEANGDDSTKMVKQCMEFAPWARASNPDWSCGASARTIRRTSPIYFVMLILQNFIDHHGRSPATSSHESDFKEICSLRDSILKKLQLADTVVPNDLLSNDKNRGIAPGVNERGLRRCTCNVLNGSSFVNQFS
;
A
#
# COMPACT_ATOMS: atom_id res chain seq x y z
N MET A 1 12.34 2.86 27.10
CA MET A 1 12.23 1.52 27.71
C MET A 1 13.35 0.64 27.14
N SER A 2 14.06 -0.07 28.00
CA SER A 2 15.05 -1.07 27.57
C SER A 2 14.32 -2.33 27.11
N LEU A 3 14.83 -3.00 26.09
CA LEU A 3 14.39 -4.34 25.72
C LEU A 3 14.84 -5.32 26.81
N THR A 4 14.00 -6.31 27.13
CA THR A 4 14.41 -7.42 27.99
C THR A 4 15.35 -8.35 27.22
N GLU A 5 16.10 -9.20 27.95
CA GLU A 5 16.99 -10.19 27.30
C GLU A 5 16.21 -11.16 26.41
N GLU A 6 15.02 -11.59 26.85
CA GLU A 6 14.14 -12.48 26.07
C GLU A 6 13.64 -11.80 24.79
N GLU A 7 13.27 -10.51 24.86
CA GLU A 7 12.87 -9.74 23.68
C GLU A 7 14.05 -9.51 22.73
N ALA A 8 15.23 -9.22 23.26
CA ALA A 8 16.44 -9.06 22.48
C ALA A 8 16.79 -10.38 21.74
N ALA A 9 16.63 -11.52 22.36
CA ALA A 9 16.80 -12.82 21.73
C ALA A 9 15.73 -13.10 20.65
N THR A 10 14.46 -12.77 20.93
CA THR A 10 13.35 -12.94 19.99
C THR A 10 13.54 -12.11 18.73
N TYR A 11 13.98 -10.85 18.87
CA TYR A 11 14.14 -9.91 17.76
C TYR A 11 15.59 -9.76 17.27
N ASP A 12 16.50 -10.67 17.63
CA ASP A 12 17.94 -10.60 17.29
C ASP A 12 18.18 -10.37 15.78
N ARG A 13 17.50 -11.12 14.92
CA ARG A 13 17.63 -10.97 13.45
C ARG A 13 17.15 -9.60 12.95
N GLN A 14 16.10 -9.08 13.54
CA GLN A 14 15.56 -7.76 13.20
C GLN A 14 16.52 -6.66 13.66
N ILE A 15 17.03 -6.78 14.89
CA ILE A 15 18.00 -5.85 15.46
C ILE A 15 19.30 -5.80 14.62
N ARG A 16 19.76 -6.94 14.12
CA ARG A 16 20.91 -6.99 13.20
C ARG A 16 20.63 -6.33 11.85
N LEU A 17 19.37 -6.32 11.38
CA LEU A 17 19.00 -5.74 10.09
C LEU A 17 18.86 -4.22 10.16
N TRP A 18 18.13 -3.69 11.12
CA TRP A 18 17.79 -2.25 11.19
C TRP A 18 18.26 -1.53 12.46
N GLY A 19 18.95 -2.21 13.34
CA GLY A 19 19.52 -1.65 14.53
C GLY A 19 18.58 -1.62 15.75
N LEU A 20 19.18 -1.50 16.92
CA LEU A 20 18.49 -1.52 18.21
C LEU A 20 17.51 -0.35 18.37
N ASP A 21 17.87 0.84 17.87
CA ASP A 21 17.03 2.03 18.03
C ASP A 21 15.75 1.96 17.16
N ALA A 22 15.82 1.34 15.99
CA ALA A 22 14.65 1.08 15.18
C ALA A 22 13.71 0.08 15.87
N GLN A 23 14.26 -0.99 16.48
CA GLN A 23 13.46 -1.95 17.24
C GLN A 23 12.79 -1.31 18.47
N LYS A 24 13.48 -0.44 19.19
CA LYS A 24 12.88 0.32 20.31
C LYS A 24 11.71 1.21 19.85
N ARG A 25 11.83 1.85 18.67
CA ARG A 25 10.76 2.67 18.09
C ARG A 25 9.56 1.82 17.69
N LEU A 26 9.78 0.67 17.04
CA LEU A 26 8.71 -0.28 16.73
C LEU A 26 7.97 -0.71 18.00
N ARG A 27 8.71 -1.12 19.04
CA ARG A 27 8.15 -1.55 20.31
C ARG A 27 7.39 -0.43 21.06
N ALA A 28 7.60 0.81 20.73
CA ALA A 28 6.85 1.94 21.29
C ALA A 28 5.59 2.28 20.47
N SER A 29 5.45 1.77 19.23
CA SER A 29 4.44 2.19 18.27
C SER A 29 3.07 1.59 18.55
N ARG A 30 2.04 2.42 18.52
CA ARG A 30 0.62 2.07 18.61
C ARG A 30 0.02 2.22 17.22
N ILE A 31 -0.52 1.14 16.67
CA ILE A 31 -0.97 1.09 15.29
C ILE A 31 -2.46 0.81 15.22
N CYS A 32 -3.19 1.58 14.43
CA CYS A 32 -4.57 1.30 14.05
C CYS A 32 -4.62 0.73 12.63
N VAL A 33 -5.29 -0.40 12.45
CA VAL A 33 -5.52 -1.02 11.14
C VAL A 33 -7.02 -1.11 10.89
N LEU A 34 -7.49 -0.37 9.89
CA LEU A 34 -8.87 -0.37 9.45
C LEU A 34 -9.00 -1.31 8.24
N GLY A 35 -9.78 -2.38 8.42
CA GLY A 35 -9.98 -3.43 7.44
C GLY A 35 -9.04 -4.63 7.63
N VAL A 36 -9.58 -5.71 8.19
CA VAL A 36 -8.85 -6.97 8.46
C VAL A 36 -9.29 -8.04 7.45
N TYR A 37 -9.29 -7.67 6.17
CA TYR A 37 -9.49 -8.58 5.06
C TYR A 37 -8.12 -9.03 4.49
N GLY A 38 -8.06 -9.72 3.36
CA GLY A 38 -6.83 -10.29 2.83
C GLY A 38 -5.54 -9.49 3.06
N LEU A 39 -5.46 -8.26 2.51
CA LEU A 39 -4.30 -7.38 2.69
C LEU A 39 -4.10 -6.98 4.16
N GLY A 40 -5.19 -6.58 4.83
CA GLY A 40 -5.12 -6.13 6.22
C GLY A 40 -4.64 -7.23 7.17
N SER A 41 -5.10 -8.48 6.98
CA SER A 41 -4.67 -9.62 7.78
C SER A 41 -3.16 -9.91 7.65
N GLU A 42 -2.62 -9.82 6.43
CA GLU A 42 -1.19 -10.00 6.16
C GLU A 42 -0.34 -8.87 6.79
N VAL A 43 -0.80 -7.63 6.70
CA VAL A 43 -0.13 -6.49 7.34
C VAL A 43 -0.18 -6.62 8.86
N CYS A 44 -1.35 -6.95 9.45
CA CYS A 44 -1.48 -7.19 10.88
C CYS A 44 -0.51 -8.26 11.38
N LYS A 45 -0.43 -9.41 10.69
CA LYS A 45 0.53 -10.47 11.00
C LYS A 45 1.97 -9.95 11.05
N ASN A 46 2.39 -9.26 9.99
CA ASN A 46 3.77 -8.79 9.90
C ASN A 46 4.11 -7.76 10.98
N LEU A 47 3.19 -6.85 11.30
CA LEU A 47 3.38 -5.84 12.35
C LEU A 47 3.43 -6.48 13.75
N VAL A 48 2.55 -7.45 14.02
CA VAL A 48 2.55 -8.18 15.29
C VAL A 48 3.84 -8.96 15.46
N LEU A 49 4.30 -9.67 14.43
CA LEU A 49 5.57 -10.40 14.45
C LEU A 49 6.79 -9.46 14.57
N ALA A 50 6.69 -8.23 14.05
CA ALA A 50 7.75 -7.23 14.22
C ALA A 50 7.86 -6.69 15.67
N GLY A 51 6.88 -6.95 16.52
CA GLY A 51 6.92 -6.60 17.95
C GLY A 51 6.60 -5.14 18.23
N ILE A 52 5.51 -4.64 17.65
CA ILE A 52 4.95 -3.32 17.99
C ILE A 52 4.40 -3.30 19.42
N LYS A 53 4.09 -2.13 19.97
CA LYS A 53 3.52 -2.01 21.33
C LYS A 53 2.09 -2.54 21.38
N SER A 54 1.23 -2.01 20.51
CA SER A 54 -0.19 -2.36 20.46
C SER A 54 -0.76 -2.15 19.07
N MET A 55 -1.80 -2.91 18.79
CA MET A 55 -2.58 -2.81 17.56
C MET A 55 -4.07 -2.74 17.91
N CYS A 56 -4.77 -1.77 17.33
CA CYS A 56 -6.22 -1.75 17.29
C CYS A 56 -6.67 -2.15 15.88
N ILE A 57 -7.41 -3.24 15.77
CA ILE A 57 -8.01 -3.68 14.51
C ILE A 57 -9.46 -3.25 14.45
N VAL A 58 -9.82 -2.56 13.37
CA VAL A 58 -11.15 -1.98 13.15
C VAL A 58 -11.80 -2.64 11.95
N ASP A 59 -12.88 -3.35 12.16
CA ASP A 59 -13.68 -3.91 11.06
C ASP A 59 -15.11 -4.17 11.53
N HIS A 60 -16.09 -3.55 10.88
CA HIS A 60 -17.52 -3.68 11.23
C HIS A 60 -18.20 -4.86 10.52
N ARG A 61 -17.51 -5.46 9.53
CA ARG A 61 -18.08 -6.54 8.72
C ARG A 61 -18.12 -7.85 9.48
N THR A 62 -18.98 -8.76 9.00
CA THR A 62 -19.09 -10.13 9.50
C THR A 62 -18.31 -11.10 8.63
N VAL A 63 -17.85 -12.16 9.24
CA VAL A 63 -17.17 -13.27 8.56
C VAL A 63 -18.17 -14.00 7.66
N GLY A 64 -17.88 -14.01 6.37
CA GLY A 64 -18.62 -14.76 5.36
C GLY A 64 -17.70 -15.67 4.54
N PRO A 65 -18.24 -16.45 3.61
CA PRO A 65 -17.46 -17.40 2.80
C PRO A 65 -16.31 -16.76 2.04
N ASP A 66 -16.51 -15.55 1.51
CA ASP A 66 -15.47 -14.79 0.81
C ASP A 66 -14.33 -14.38 1.73
N CYS A 67 -14.64 -14.05 2.99
CA CYS A 67 -13.67 -13.71 4.01
C CYS A 67 -12.81 -14.92 4.39
N ILE A 68 -13.44 -16.07 4.64
CA ILE A 68 -12.77 -17.32 5.02
C ILE A 68 -11.78 -17.74 3.94
N GLY A 69 -12.17 -17.65 2.67
CA GLY A 69 -11.32 -18.02 1.54
C GLY A 69 -10.18 -17.02 1.21
N SER A 70 -10.16 -15.84 1.82
CA SER A 70 -9.25 -14.74 1.47
C SER A 70 -8.20 -14.41 2.54
N GLN A 71 -8.34 -14.93 3.75
CA GLN A 71 -7.43 -14.67 4.87
C GLN A 71 -7.30 -15.86 5.82
N PHE A 72 -6.23 -15.87 6.61
CA PHE A 72 -5.90 -16.98 7.53
C PHE A 72 -6.29 -16.71 9.01
N LEU A 73 -6.73 -15.49 9.33
CA LEU A 73 -7.10 -15.10 10.71
C LEU A 73 -8.52 -15.53 11.10
N VAL A 74 -9.34 -15.95 10.15
CA VAL A 74 -10.69 -16.46 10.37
C VAL A 74 -10.84 -17.85 9.76
N ARG A 75 -11.80 -18.62 10.24
CA ARG A 75 -12.08 -20.01 9.82
C ARG A 75 -13.59 -20.21 9.68
N ASP A 76 -14.00 -21.38 9.17
CA ASP A 76 -15.40 -21.74 8.99
C ASP A 76 -16.22 -21.62 10.30
N GLU A 77 -15.63 -21.94 11.44
CA GLU A 77 -16.24 -21.83 12.78
C GLU A 77 -16.54 -20.39 13.23
N ASP A 78 -16.00 -19.40 12.51
CA ASP A 78 -16.19 -17.98 12.80
C ASP A 78 -17.27 -17.35 11.91
N GLU A 79 -17.89 -18.09 11.01
CA GLU A 79 -18.94 -17.58 10.13
C GLU A 79 -20.03 -16.86 10.93
N GLY A 80 -20.39 -15.66 10.48
CA GLY A 80 -21.38 -14.78 11.14
C GLY A 80 -20.84 -13.95 12.30
N LYS A 81 -19.62 -14.20 12.82
CA LYS A 81 -19.01 -13.36 13.86
C LYS A 81 -18.45 -12.07 13.23
N ASN A 82 -18.17 -11.07 14.05
CA ASN A 82 -17.44 -9.88 13.60
C ASN A 82 -15.99 -10.27 13.20
N ILE A 83 -15.47 -9.71 12.09
CA ILE A 83 -14.13 -10.04 11.57
C ILE A 83 -13.02 -9.66 12.56
N ALA A 84 -13.10 -8.45 13.16
CA ALA A 84 -12.05 -8.00 14.08
C ALA A 84 -12.01 -8.87 15.33
N GLU A 85 -13.16 -9.21 15.91
CA GLU A 85 -13.24 -10.07 17.09
C GLU A 85 -12.78 -11.49 16.79
N ALA A 86 -13.11 -12.05 15.62
CA ALA A 86 -12.68 -13.38 15.22
C ALA A 86 -11.17 -13.46 14.95
N ALA A 87 -10.57 -12.39 14.41
CA ALA A 87 -9.15 -12.33 14.06
C ALA A 87 -8.24 -12.07 15.27
N ALA A 88 -8.67 -11.29 16.26
CA ALA A 88 -7.85 -10.85 17.38
C ALA A 88 -7.19 -11.99 18.18
N PRO A 89 -7.88 -13.08 18.56
CA PRO A 89 -7.25 -14.17 19.31
C PRO A 89 -6.09 -14.84 18.55
N ARG A 90 -6.23 -14.98 17.21
CA ARG A 90 -5.20 -15.59 16.36
C ARG A 90 -4.00 -14.67 16.16
N LEU A 91 -4.22 -13.37 16.10
CA LEU A 91 -3.14 -12.39 16.12
C LEU A 91 -2.39 -12.39 17.45
N GLN A 92 -3.12 -12.49 18.58
CA GLN A 92 -2.52 -12.51 19.92
C GLN A 92 -1.60 -13.74 20.11
N ILE A 93 -1.93 -14.88 19.52
CA ILE A 93 -1.10 -16.10 19.58
C ILE A 93 0.23 -15.90 18.85
N LEU A 94 0.28 -15.10 17.77
CA LEU A 94 1.52 -14.85 17.01
C LEU A 94 2.59 -14.15 17.83
N ASN A 95 2.18 -13.25 18.73
CA ASN A 95 3.09 -12.55 19.63
C ASN A 95 2.36 -12.09 20.91
N PRO A 96 2.54 -12.81 22.03
CA PRO A 96 1.89 -12.47 23.29
C PRO A 96 2.28 -11.09 23.85
N ASN A 97 3.42 -10.53 23.44
CA ASN A 97 3.92 -9.25 23.93
C ASN A 97 3.23 -8.04 23.28
N VAL A 98 2.47 -8.23 22.19
CA VAL A 98 1.72 -7.18 21.51
C VAL A 98 0.30 -7.12 22.07
N GLN A 99 -0.16 -5.95 22.47
CA GLN A 99 -1.55 -5.76 22.91
C GLN A 99 -2.47 -5.63 21.71
N ILE A 100 -3.43 -6.54 21.55
CA ILE A 100 -4.43 -6.49 20.48
C ILE A 100 -5.75 -5.97 21.04
N GLN A 101 -6.31 -4.95 20.40
CA GLN A 101 -7.61 -4.37 20.69
C GLN A 101 -8.50 -4.47 19.44
N THR A 102 -9.80 -4.53 19.65
CA THR A 102 -10.80 -4.60 18.57
C THR A 102 -11.76 -3.44 18.66
N GLU A 103 -12.17 -2.91 17.50
CA GLU A 103 -13.24 -1.96 17.35
C GLU A 103 -14.17 -2.47 16.23
N THR A 104 -15.45 -2.65 16.54
CA THR A 104 -16.46 -3.25 15.65
C THR A 104 -17.36 -2.24 14.98
N SER A 105 -17.22 -0.97 15.33
CA SER A 105 -18.01 0.12 14.73
C SER A 105 -17.57 0.36 13.28
N ASP A 106 -18.48 0.92 12.49
CA ASP A 106 -18.17 1.39 11.14
C ASP A 106 -17.06 2.47 11.22
N PRO A 107 -15.94 2.28 10.54
CA PRO A 107 -14.84 3.26 10.51
C PRO A 107 -15.26 4.68 10.12
N GLU A 108 -16.25 4.83 9.25
CA GLU A 108 -16.76 6.14 8.83
C GLU A 108 -17.44 6.91 9.98
N GLN A 109 -17.97 6.20 11.00
CA GLN A 109 -18.66 6.77 12.16
C GLN A 109 -17.72 7.10 13.33
N LEU A 110 -16.46 6.66 13.28
CA LEU A 110 -15.49 6.94 14.33
C LEU A 110 -15.14 8.43 14.34
N GLY A 111 -15.15 9.01 15.53
CA GLY A 111 -14.78 10.43 15.75
C GLY A 111 -13.29 10.67 15.53
N ASP A 112 -12.92 11.93 15.30
CA ASP A 112 -11.54 12.33 15.02
C ASP A 112 -10.58 11.99 16.18
N GLU A 113 -11.06 12.10 17.44
CA GLU A 113 -10.27 11.78 18.64
C GLU A 113 -9.89 10.29 18.74
N PHE A 114 -10.63 9.40 18.07
CA PHE A 114 -10.27 7.99 18.01
C PHE A 114 -8.91 7.79 17.33
N PHE A 115 -8.68 8.46 16.21
CA PHE A 115 -7.46 8.32 15.42
C PHE A 115 -6.23 8.91 16.11
N LYS A 116 -6.40 9.94 16.94
CA LYS A 116 -5.31 10.62 17.66
C LYS A 116 -4.62 9.77 18.72
N GLN A 117 -5.19 8.63 19.07
CA GLN A 117 -4.61 7.70 20.05
C GLN A 117 -3.46 6.88 19.49
N PHE A 118 -3.23 6.91 18.18
CA PHE A 118 -2.27 6.05 17.48
C PHE A 118 -1.10 6.84 16.92
N ASP A 119 0.01 6.15 16.71
CA ASP A 119 1.20 6.70 16.06
C ASP A 119 1.17 6.44 14.54
N VAL A 120 0.42 5.42 14.13
CA VAL A 120 0.24 5.01 12.74
C VAL A 120 -1.22 4.60 12.51
N VAL A 121 -1.79 5.05 11.40
CA VAL A 121 -3.13 4.63 10.92
C VAL A 121 -3.00 4.03 9.53
N CYS A 122 -3.51 2.80 9.36
CA CYS A 122 -3.52 2.07 8.10
C CYS A 122 -4.96 1.79 7.66
N VAL A 123 -5.36 2.22 6.47
CA VAL A 123 -6.67 1.90 5.86
C VAL A 123 -6.43 0.88 4.75
N LEU A 124 -6.78 -0.38 5.00
CA LEU A 124 -6.38 -1.50 4.15
C LEU A 124 -7.59 -2.39 3.77
N GLY A 125 -7.78 -2.61 2.47
CA GLY A 125 -8.81 -3.56 1.99
C GLY A 125 -10.25 -3.20 2.35
N LEU A 126 -10.52 -1.96 2.73
CA LEU A 126 -11.86 -1.40 2.86
C LEU A 126 -12.27 -0.72 1.55
N ALA A 127 -13.56 -0.81 1.21
CA ALA A 127 -14.16 0.03 0.19
C ALA A 127 -14.38 1.45 0.74
N ALA A 128 -13.28 2.10 1.15
CA ALA A 128 -13.32 3.40 1.80
C ALA A 128 -13.53 4.51 0.78
N LYS A 129 -14.48 5.42 1.07
CA LYS A 129 -14.70 6.60 0.25
C LYS A 129 -13.53 7.56 0.29
N SER A 130 -13.30 8.27 -0.81
CA SER A 130 -12.24 9.29 -0.90
C SER A 130 -12.38 10.35 0.19
N SER A 131 -13.60 10.77 0.52
CA SER A 131 -13.88 11.73 1.60
C SER A 131 -13.45 11.23 2.99
N PHE A 132 -13.63 9.93 3.24
CA PHE A 132 -13.16 9.31 4.49
C PHE A 132 -11.63 9.25 4.54
N LEU A 133 -10.99 8.80 3.45
CA LEU A 133 -9.52 8.76 3.36
C LEU A 133 -8.90 10.14 3.54
N GLU A 134 -9.50 11.16 2.92
CA GLU A 134 -9.06 12.56 3.05
C GLU A 134 -9.23 13.07 4.49
N ARG A 135 -10.39 12.79 5.14
CA ARG A 135 -10.63 13.16 6.54
C ARG A 135 -9.58 12.55 7.46
N VAL A 136 -9.36 11.23 7.38
CA VAL A 136 -8.41 10.53 8.26
C VAL A 136 -6.98 10.99 7.97
N ASN A 137 -6.58 11.14 6.70
CA ASN A 137 -5.26 11.65 6.35
C ASN A 137 -5.02 13.07 6.89
N ARG A 138 -6.01 13.96 6.82
CA ARG A 138 -5.92 15.33 7.37
C ARG A 138 -5.73 15.31 8.89
N ILE A 139 -6.47 14.47 9.62
CA ILE A 139 -6.30 14.29 11.06
C ILE A 139 -4.88 13.80 11.36
N CYS A 140 -4.43 12.76 10.67
CA CYS A 140 -3.10 12.20 10.85
C CYS A 140 -1.98 13.24 10.61
N ARG A 141 -2.10 14.07 9.57
CA ARG A 141 -1.13 15.13 9.30
C ARG A 141 -1.10 16.19 10.39
N ALA A 142 -2.28 16.59 10.91
CA ALA A 142 -2.37 17.61 11.97
C ALA A 142 -1.69 17.15 13.27
N ASP A 143 -1.81 15.88 13.62
CA ASP A 143 -1.29 15.30 14.85
C ASP A 143 0.04 14.51 14.66
N ASN A 144 0.72 14.69 13.49
CA ASN A 144 1.97 14.00 13.13
C ASN A 144 1.88 12.46 13.20
N ILE A 145 0.71 11.91 12.97
CA ILE A 145 0.45 10.47 12.86
C ILE A 145 0.79 10.02 11.44
N LYS A 146 1.41 8.86 11.28
CA LYS A 146 1.76 8.32 9.96
C LYS A 146 0.55 7.64 9.36
N PHE A 147 0.24 7.98 8.10
CA PHE A 147 -0.93 7.49 7.40
C PHE A 147 -0.54 6.59 6.22
N TYR A 148 -1.18 5.44 6.15
CA TYR A 148 -1.06 4.51 5.04
C TYR A 148 -2.44 4.13 4.51
N SER A 149 -2.58 4.02 3.21
CA SER A 149 -3.76 3.44 2.58
C SER A 149 -3.35 2.47 1.48
N GLY A 150 -4.09 1.38 1.34
CA GLY A 150 -3.78 0.39 0.31
C GLY A 150 -4.95 -0.53 0.01
N GLY A 151 -4.96 -1.02 -1.22
CA GLY A 151 -5.95 -1.97 -1.70
C GLY A 151 -5.36 -2.90 -2.75
N ILE A 152 -5.96 -4.08 -2.87
CA ILE A 152 -5.58 -5.10 -3.85
C ILE A 152 -6.81 -5.45 -4.69
N TYR A 153 -6.60 -5.50 -6.01
CA TYR A 153 -7.59 -5.87 -7.01
C TYR A 153 -6.96 -6.86 -7.97
N GLY A 154 -7.17 -8.14 -7.73
CA GLY A 154 -6.51 -9.20 -8.49
C GLY A 154 -4.98 -9.14 -8.35
N PHE A 155 -4.26 -9.06 -9.46
CA PHE A 155 -2.80 -8.92 -9.50
C PHE A 155 -2.32 -7.48 -9.34
N HIS A 156 -3.22 -6.54 -9.24
CA HIS A 156 -2.90 -5.13 -9.12
C HIS A 156 -3.23 -4.63 -7.72
N GLY A 157 -2.44 -3.68 -7.24
CA GLY A 157 -2.69 -3.02 -5.98
C GLY A 157 -2.20 -1.60 -6.01
N HIS A 158 -2.64 -0.83 -5.06
CA HIS A 158 -2.12 0.50 -4.79
C HIS A 158 -1.67 0.60 -3.34
N PHE A 159 -0.73 1.47 -3.12
CA PHE A 159 -0.25 1.82 -1.81
C PHE A 159 0.05 3.31 -1.75
N PHE A 160 -0.51 3.97 -0.77
CA PHE A 160 -0.28 5.39 -0.49
C PHE A 160 0.33 5.55 0.88
N THR A 161 1.30 6.46 0.98
CA THR A 161 2.00 6.77 2.22
C THR A 161 2.04 8.27 2.43
N ASP A 162 1.67 8.71 3.63
CA ASP A 162 1.86 10.08 4.08
C ASP A 162 2.51 10.09 5.46
N LEU A 163 3.78 10.46 5.51
CA LEU A 163 4.55 10.56 6.76
C LEU A 163 4.61 12.01 7.29
N GLY A 164 3.89 12.92 6.64
CA GLY A 164 3.81 14.32 7.02
C GLY A 164 4.59 15.27 6.10
N SER A 165 4.51 16.58 6.39
CA SER A 165 5.19 17.62 5.61
C SER A 165 6.68 17.71 5.88
N GLU A 166 7.14 17.21 7.04
CA GLU A 166 8.55 17.28 7.48
C GLU A 166 9.02 15.94 8.04
N TYR A 167 8.99 14.90 7.19
CA TYR A 167 9.52 13.61 7.60
C TYR A 167 11.04 13.61 7.55
N SER A 168 11.67 13.53 8.72
CA SER A 168 13.13 13.49 8.82
C SER A 168 13.64 12.06 9.04
N TYR A 169 14.66 11.70 8.28
CA TYR A 169 15.35 10.43 8.38
C TYR A 169 16.87 10.62 8.30
N VAL A 170 17.60 9.63 8.75
CA VAL A 170 19.06 9.65 8.77
C VAL A 170 19.57 8.64 7.79
N ILE A 171 20.51 9.06 6.93
CA ILE A 171 21.22 8.19 6.01
C ILE A 171 22.70 8.15 6.38
N GLU A 172 23.32 7.01 6.15
CA GLU A 172 24.72 6.80 6.26
C GLU A 172 25.40 7.22 4.96
N GLU A 173 26.18 8.29 4.98
CA GLU A 173 26.92 8.76 3.81
C GLU A 173 28.22 7.99 3.69
N SER A 174 28.25 6.93 2.87
CA SER A 174 29.50 6.26 2.53
C SER A 174 30.37 7.16 1.65
N LYS A 175 31.66 7.22 1.91
CA LYS A 175 32.65 8.04 1.15
C LYS A 175 32.75 7.66 -0.33
N ASN A 176 32.17 6.58 -0.77
CA ASN A 176 32.06 6.23 -2.19
C ASN A 176 30.92 7.04 -2.85
N LYS A 177 31.21 8.26 -3.25
CA LYS A 177 30.45 8.96 -4.28
C LYS A 177 30.57 8.19 -5.60
N LEU A 178 29.79 7.16 -5.77
CA LEU A 178 29.37 6.72 -7.09
C LEU A 178 28.30 7.70 -7.55
N ALA A 179 28.78 8.63 -8.39
CA ALA A 179 28.06 9.37 -9.41
C ALA A 179 26.55 9.59 -9.15
N ASN A 180 26.21 10.83 -8.91
CA ASN A 180 24.93 11.39 -9.26
C ASN A 180 24.51 10.81 -10.62
N VAL A 181 23.61 9.85 -10.61
CA VAL A 181 22.76 9.60 -11.76
C VAL A 181 21.74 10.74 -11.76
N SER A 182 22.16 11.89 -12.24
CA SER A 182 21.25 12.85 -12.81
C SER A 182 20.62 12.12 -13.99
N ILE A 183 19.32 11.84 -13.88
CA ILE A 183 18.49 11.53 -15.04
C ILE A 183 18.42 12.84 -15.80
N ASP A 184 19.42 13.07 -16.62
CA ASP A 184 19.43 14.17 -17.59
C ASP A 184 18.69 13.66 -18.83
N ASP A 185 17.58 14.29 -19.12
CA ASP A 185 16.76 14.06 -20.31
C ASP A 185 17.53 14.52 -21.54
N GLY A 186 17.98 13.55 -22.28
CA GLY A 186 18.14 13.51 -23.72
C GLY A 186 18.68 14.70 -24.50
N ALA A 187 19.78 14.49 -25.18
CA ALA A 187 19.92 14.89 -26.60
C ALA A 187 21.08 14.12 -27.24
N ASP A 188 20.82 13.66 -28.44
CA ASP A 188 21.70 13.02 -29.40
C ASP A 188 23.07 13.72 -29.61
N ASN A 189 24.08 12.93 -29.78
CA ASN A 189 25.06 12.85 -30.89
C ASN A 189 26.53 12.66 -30.51
N SER A 190 27.08 11.68 -31.24
CA SER A 190 28.41 11.56 -31.84
C SER A 190 29.59 11.22 -30.93
N SER A 191 30.03 9.97 -31.16
CA SER A 191 31.42 9.50 -31.34
C SER A 191 32.59 10.32 -30.77
N THR A 192 33.29 9.75 -29.78
CA THR A 192 34.77 9.69 -29.78
C THR A 192 35.27 8.71 -28.71
N GLU A 193 36.25 7.89 -29.08
CA GLU A 193 36.88 6.83 -28.29
C GLU A 193 37.64 7.34 -27.04
N PRO A 194 37.72 6.53 -25.97
CA PRO A 194 38.51 6.91 -24.79
C PRO A 194 39.96 6.43 -24.88
N SER A 195 40.86 7.38 -24.80
CA SER A 195 42.30 7.08 -24.59
C SER A 195 42.59 6.74 -23.13
N ALA A 196 43.16 5.58 -22.91
CA ALA A 196 43.64 5.10 -21.62
C ALA A 196 44.80 5.95 -21.07
N LYS A 197 44.69 6.45 -19.85
CA LYS A 197 45.82 6.86 -19.04
C LYS A 197 45.89 6.04 -17.75
N LYS A 198 46.89 5.18 -17.67
CA LYS A 198 47.37 4.49 -16.45
C LYS A 198 47.98 5.53 -15.51
N SER A 199 47.54 5.57 -14.26
CA SER A 199 48.29 6.15 -13.16
C SER A 199 48.43 5.13 -12.03
N LYS A 200 49.64 5.08 -11.49
CA LYS A 200 50.19 4.13 -10.52
C LYS A 200 49.58 4.28 -9.13
N PRO A 201 49.66 3.25 -8.26
CA PRO A 201 49.23 3.30 -6.89
C PRO A 201 50.22 4.05 -6.00
N SER A 202 49.78 4.93 -5.16
CA SER A 202 50.52 5.49 -4.05
C SER A 202 49.82 5.21 -2.73
N GLU A 203 50.50 4.41 -1.93
CA GLU A 203 50.65 4.36 -0.47
C GLU A 203 49.52 4.85 0.46
N GLU A 204 49.18 3.91 1.32
CA GLU A 204 48.76 4.00 2.73
C GLU A 204 48.36 5.36 3.28
N ALA A 205 47.07 5.50 3.56
CA ALA A 205 46.55 6.40 4.60
C ALA A 205 45.59 5.61 5.48
N ASN A 206 46.01 5.36 6.71
CA ASN A 206 45.15 4.99 7.82
C ASN A 206 43.98 6.00 7.89
N GLY A 207 42.82 5.64 7.41
CA GLY A 207 41.63 6.46 7.41
C GLY A 207 40.65 5.90 8.39
N ASP A 208 40.43 6.66 9.46
CA ASP A 208 39.28 6.57 10.34
C ASP A 208 38.00 6.43 9.47
N ASP A 209 37.40 5.25 9.49
CA ASP A 209 36.20 4.90 8.71
C ASP A 209 34.94 5.41 9.45
N SER A 210 34.98 6.71 9.79
CA SER A 210 33.81 7.38 10.38
C SER A 210 32.79 7.66 9.29
N THR A 211 31.84 6.74 9.11
CA THR A 211 30.61 6.95 8.35
C THR A 211 29.87 8.16 8.91
N LYS A 212 29.66 9.16 8.07
CA LYS A 212 28.98 10.38 8.47
C LYS A 212 27.47 10.18 8.36
N MET A 213 26.78 10.30 9.49
CA MET A 213 25.30 10.28 9.53
C MET A 213 24.76 11.64 9.11
N VAL A 214 23.96 11.69 8.05
CA VAL A 214 23.36 12.91 7.53
C VAL A 214 21.85 12.84 7.69
N LYS A 215 21.28 13.86 8.37
CA LYS A 215 19.83 14.01 8.51
C LYS A 215 19.26 14.65 7.24
N GLN A 216 18.28 13.99 6.64
CA GLN A 216 17.51 14.51 5.50
C GLN A 216 16.05 14.68 5.88
N CYS A 217 15.36 15.57 5.17
CA CYS A 217 13.92 15.80 5.30
C CYS A 217 13.25 15.53 3.95
N MET A 218 12.06 14.94 4.03
CA MET A 218 11.21 14.67 2.87
C MET A 218 9.79 15.14 3.17
N GLU A 219 9.16 15.80 2.19
CA GLU A 219 7.75 16.16 2.26
C GLU A 219 6.91 15.09 1.55
N PHE A 220 5.86 14.61 2.22
CA PHE A 220 4.86 13.71 1.64
C PHE A 220 3.64 14.50 1.18
N ALA A 221 3.11 14.13 0.02
CA ALA A 221 1.88 14.73 -0.49
C ALA A 221 0.67 14.25 0.33
N PRO A 222 -0.29 15.14 0.69
CA PRO A 222 -1.54 14.71 1.30
C PRO A 222 -2.40 13.92 0.31
N TRP A 223 -3.30 13.07 0.84
CA TRP A 223 -4.21 12.25 0.03
C TRP A 223 -5.00 13.07 -1.01
N ALA A 224 -5.55 14.21 -0.60
CA ALA A 224 -6.31 15.08 -1.49
C ALA A 224 -5.52 15.51 -2.75
N ARG A 225 -4.20 15.74 -2.63
CA ARG A 225 -3.34 16.08 -3.77
C ARG A 225 -2.93 14.84 -4.58
N ALA A 226 -2.70 13.71 -3.91
CA ALA A 226 -2.28 12.49 -4.58
C ALA A 226 -3.42 11.79 -5.33
N SER A 227 -4.64 11.82 -4.79
CA SER A 227 -5.83 11.22 -5.40
C SER A 227 -6.41 12.03 -6.56
N ASN A 228 -6.17 13.34 -6.59
CA ASN A 228 -6.65 14.24 -7.64
C ASN A 228 -5.54 15.16 -8.15
N PRO A 229 -4.51 14.62 -8.81
CA PRO A 229 -3.41 15.41 -9.34
C PRO A 229 -3.89 16.37 -10.42
N ASP A 230 -3.34 17.59 -10.41
CA ASP A 230 -3.60 18.57 -11.45
C ASP A 230 -2.81 18.23 -12.72
N TRP A 231 -3.48 17.64 -13.69
CA TRP A 231 -2.91 17.29 -14.99
C TRP A 231 -2.69 18.48 -15.91
N SER A 232 -3.19 19.68 -15.58
CA SER A 232 -3.04 20.91 -16.39
C SER A 232 -1.70 21.62 -16.13
N CYS A 233 -1.14 21.48 -14.92
CA CYS A 233 0.11 22.12 -14.52
C CYS A 233 1.34 21.40 -15.10
N GLY A 234 1.65 21.60 -16.38
CA GLY A 234 2.92 21.15 -16.99
C GLY A 234 3.13 19.62 -17.03
N ALA A 235 2.22 18.85 -16.49
CA ALA A 235 2.15 17.41 -16.68
C ALA A 235 1.69 17.15 -18.11
N SER A 236 2.57 17.45 -19.02
CA SER A 236 2.38 17.36 -20.45
C SER A 236 1.87 15.96 -20.83
N ALA A 237 1.37 15.84 -22.05
CA ALA A 237 1.04 14.57 -22.70
C ALA A 237 2.10 13.47 -22.51
N ARG A 238 3.34 13.83 -22.19
CA ARG A 238 4.45 12.91 -21.84
C ARG A 238 4.23 12.21 -20.49
N THR A 239 3.81 12.91 -19.42
CA THR A 239 3.54 12.31 -18.10
C THR A 239 2.34 11.37 -18.18
N ILE A 240 1.27 11.78 -18.85
CA ILE A 240 0.09 10.94 -19.06
C ILE A 240 0.47 9.65 -19.82
N ARG A 241 1.28 9.75 -20.88
CA ARG A 241 1.74 8.57 -21.65
C ARG A 241 2.63 7.62 -20.85
N ARG A 242 3.33 8.13 -19.83
CA ARG A 242 4.16 7.33 -18.92
C ARG A 242 3.38 6.74 -17.75
N THR A 243 2.18 7.26 -17.47
CA THR A 243 1.33 6.77 -16.40
C THR A 243 0.71 5.44 -16.81
N SER A 244 0.80 4.46 -15.91
CA SER A 244 0.22 3.14 -16.15
C SER A 244 -1.29 3.21 -16.34
N PRO A 245 -1.89 2.51 -17.31
CA PRO A 245 -3.35 2.40 -17.45
C PRO A 245 -4.05 1.96 -16.17
N ILE A 246 -3.39 1.15 -15.34
CA ILE A 246 -3.91 0.68 -14.05
C ILE A 246 -4.22 1.84 -13.09
N TYR A 247 -3.46 2.93 -13.13
CA TYR A 247 -3.77 4.12 -12.35
C TYR A 247 -5.18 4.67 -12.67
N PHE A 248 -5.53 4.73 -13.94
CA PHE A 248 -6.86 5.21 -14.35
C PHE A 248 -7.96 4.21 -14.00
N VAL A 249 -7.68 2.91 -14.08
CA VAL A 249 -8.60 1.86 -13.58
C VAL A 249 -8.85 2.05 -12.09
N MET A 250 -7.81 2.33 -11.31
CA MET A 250 -7.95 2.60 -9.87
C MET A 250 -8.80 3.85 -9.60
N LEU A 251 -8.63 4.92 -10.39
CA LEU A 251 -9.49 6.11 -10.30
C LEU A 251 -10.95 5.80 -10.60
N ILE A 252 -11.21 4.98 -11.61
CA ILE A 252 -12.58 4.56 -11.97
C ILE A 252 -13.21 3.76 -10.82
N LEU A 253 -12.47 2.80 -10.26
CA LEU A 253 -12.92 1.98 -9.13
C LEU A 253 -13.16 2.84 -7.88
N GLN A 254 -12.29 3.80 -7.60
CA GLN A 254 -12.48 4.72 -6.47
C GLN A 254 -13.73 5.58 -6.65
N ASN A 255 -14.01 6.09 -7.86
CA ASN A 255 -15.24 6.82 -8.13
C ASN A 255 -16.48 5.93 -7.95
N PHE A 256 -16.42 4.66 -8.36
CA PHE A 256 -17.50 3.71 -8.10
C PHE A 256 -17.73 3.53 -6.58
N ILE A 257 -16.67 3.37 -5.80
CA ILE A 257 -16.74 3.25 -4.34
C ILE A 257 -17.31 4.53 -3.72
N ASP A 258 -16.92 5.69 -4.21
CA ASP A 258 -17.42 6.98 -3.72
C ASP A 258 -18.94 7.13 -3.91
N HIS A 259 -19.48 6.59 -5.02
CA HIS A 259 -20.92 6.60 -5.29
C HIS A 259 -21.70 5.56 -4.47
N HIS A 260 -21.16 4.35 -4.32
CA HIS A 260 -21.90 3.21 -3.76
C HIS A 260 -21.53 2.84 -2.32
N GLY A 261 -20.38 3.31 -1.80
CA GLY A 261 -19.84 2.88 -0.51
C GLY A 261 -19.44 1.40 -0.45
N ARG A 262 -19.26 0.76 -1.62
CA ARG A 262 -18.88 -0.64 -1.74
C ARG A 262 -18.01 -0.86 -2.98
N SER A 263 -17.27 -1.94 -2.99
CA SER A 263 -16.63 -2.43 -4.22
C SER A 263 -17.65 -3.04 -5.20
N PRO A 264 -17.35 -3.10 -6.51
CA PRO A 264 -18.14 -3.85 -7.47
C PRO A 264 -18.30 -5.31 -7.05
N ALA A 265 -19.48 -5.90 -7.25
CA ALA A 265 -19.80 -7.24 -6.79
C ALA A 265 -20.19 -8.18 -7.94
N THR A 266 -19.93 -9.48 -7.78
CA THR A 266 -20.31 -10.51 -8.77
C THR A 266 -21.83 -10.64 -8.90
N SER A 267 -22.56 -10.45 -7.80
CA SER A 267 -24.03 -10.52 -7.76
C SER A 267 -24.71 -9.43 -8.56
N SER A 268 -24.07 -8.27 -8.72
CA SER A 268 -24.55 -7.13 -9.51
C SER A 268 -23.66 -6.83 -10.73
N HIS A 269 -22.97 -7.86 -11.25
CA HIS A 269 -21.94 -7.71 -12.26
C HIS A 269 -22.37 -6.88 -13.49
N GLU A 270 -23.57 -7.13 -14.04
CA GLU A 270 -24.00 -6.47 -15.28
C GLU A 270 -24.30 -4.98 -15.08
N SER A 271 -24.93 -4.60 -13.94
CA SER A 271 -25.22 -3.21 -13.61
C SER A 271 -23.96 -2.46 -13.22
N ASP A 272 -23.12 -3.06 -12.36
CA ASP A 272 -21.87 -2.46 -11.92
C ASP A 272 -20.91 -2.28 -13.10
N PHE A 273 -20.85 -3.24 -14.03
CA PHE A 273 -20.02 -3.13 -15.21
C PHE A 273 -20.44 -1.99 -16.15
N LYS A 274 -21.76 -1.83 -16.39
CA LYS A 274 -22.27 -0.70 -17.19
C LYS A 274 -21.90 0.64 -16.58
N GLU A 275 -21.99 0.75 -15.25
CA GLU A 275 -21.63 1.97 -14.54
C GLU A 275 -20.12 2.24 -14.57
N ILE A 276 -19.29 1.21 -14.38
CA ILE A 276 -17.84 1.33 -14.49
C ILE A 276 -17.45 1.82 -15.89
N CYS A 277 -18.09 1.33 -16.95
CA CYS A 277 -17.86 1.82 -18.32
C CYS A 277 -18.27 3.31 -18.45
N SER A 278 -19.40 3.70 -17.90
CA SER A 278 -19.85 5.11 -17.89
C SER A 278 -18.89 6.02 -17.13
N LEU A 279 -18.42 5.58 -15.95
CA LEU A 279 -17.41 6.32 -15.15
C LEU A 279 -16.09 6.44 -15.91
N ARG A 280 -15.65 5.37 -16.58
CA ARG A 280 -14.47 5.39 -17.45
C ARG A 280 -14.59 6.49 -18.49
N ASP A 281 -15.67 6.51 -19.26
CA ASP A 281 -15.88 7.47 -20.35
C ASP A 281 -15.89 8.92 -19.79
N SER A 282 -16.53 9.12 -18.65
CA SER A 282 -16.57 10.41 -17.96
C SER A 282 -15.17 10.86 -17.53
N ILE A 283 -14.37 9.98 -16.94
CA ILE A 283 -13.01 10.27 -16.46
C ILE A 283 -12.08 10.55 -17.64
N LEU A 284 -12.10 9.71 -18.69
CA LEU A 284 -11.28 9.91 -19.89
C LEU A 284 -11.60 11.25 -20.55
N LYS A 285 -12.88 11.59 -20.68
CA LYS A 285 -13.33 12.88 -21.22
C LYS A 285 -12.86 14.05 -20.34
N LYS A 286 -13.01 13.96 -19.01
CA LYS A 286 -12.56 14.99 -18.06
C LYS A 286 -11.06 15.24 -18.17
N LEU A 287 -10.27 14.18 -18.30
CA LEU A 287 -8.80 14.23 -18.40
C LEU A 287 -8.30 14.45 -19.83
N GLN A 288 -9.19 14.57 -20.83
CA GLN A 288 -8.88 14.71 -22.25
C GLN A 288 -7.98 13.59 -22.77
N LEU A 289 -8.23 12.36 -22.32
CA LEU A 289 -7.49 11.15 -22.69
C LEU A 289 -8.19 10.40 -23.81
N ALA A 290 -7.40 9.73 -24.64
CA ALA A 290 -7.93 8.83 -25.66
C ALA A 290 -8.47 7.53 -25.02
N ASP A 291 -9.49 6.93 -25.62
CA ASP A 291 -10.09 5.66 -25.19
C ASP A 291 -9.09 4.51 -25.15
N THR A 292 -8.00 4.62 -25.89
CA THR A 292 -6.90 3.65 -25.93
C THR A 292 -6.10 3.60 -24.62
N VAL A 293 -6.23 4.59 -23.73
CA VAL A 293 -5.55 4.59 -22.43
C VAL A 293 -6.14 3.55 -21.48
N VAL A 294 -7.47 3.41 -21.48
CA VAL A 294 -8.18 2.35 -20.76
C VAL A 294 -9.15 1.69 -21.75
N PRO A 295 -8.68 0.76 -22.58
CA PRO A 295 -9.53 0.09 -23.54
C PRO A 295 -10.60 -0.76 -22.87
N ASN A 296 -11.76 -0.94 -23.51
CA ASN A 296 -12.90 -1.69 -22.95
C ASN A 296 -12.55 -3.13 -22.60
N ASP A 297 -11.65 -3.75 -23.33
CA ASP A 297 -11.18 -5.11 -23.09
C ASP A 297 -10.33 -5.24 -21.82
N LEU A 298 -9.76 -4.16 -21.31
CA LEU A 298 -9.12 -4.14 -19.99
C LEU A 298 -10.16 -4.27 -18.86
N LEU A 299 -11.38 -3.79 -19.07
CA LEU A 299 -12.48 -3.85 -18.11
C LEU A 299 -13.40 -5.05 -18.34
N SER A 300 -13.47 -5.57 -19.57
CA SER A 300 -14.36 -6.67 -19.96
C SER A 300 -13.63 -8.02 -19.94
N ASN A 301 -14.37 -9.05 -19.52
CA ASN A 301 -13.92 -10.45 -19.58
C ASN A 301 -14.34 -11.09 -20.91
N ASP A 302 -14.00 -10.49 -22.04
CA ASP A 302 -14.44 -11.01 -23.33
C ASP A 302 -13.67 -12.29 -23.69
N LYS A 303 -14.38 -13.43 -23.67
CA LYS A 303 -13.87 -14.80 -23.82
C LYS A 303 -13.25 -15.10 -25.18
N ASN A 304 -13.29 -14.18 -26.16
CA ASN A 304 -13.05 -14.45 -27.56
C ASN A 304 -11.75 -13.90 -28.16
N ARG A 305 -10.84 -13.34 -27.39
CA ARG A 305 -9.54 -12.93 -27.95
C ARG A 305 -8.44 -13.91 -27.55
N GLY A 306 -7.82 -14.47 -28.60
CA GLY A 306 -6.83 -15.52 -28.55
C GLY A 306 -5.74 -15.29 -27.50
N ILE A 307 -5.78 -16.11 -26.49
CA ILE A 307 -4.74 -16.24 -25.47
C ILE A 307 -3.54 -16.88 -26.15
N ALA A 308 -2.36 -16.29 -25.94
CA ALA A 308 -1.12 -16.92 -26.38
C ALA A 308 -1.05 -18.38 -25.87
N PRO A 309 -0.62 -19.34 -26.70
CA PRO A 309 -0.57 -20.73 -26.30
C PRO A 309 0.34 -20.91 -25.10
N GLY A 310 -0.21 -21.34 -23.97
CA GLY A 310 0.53 -21.60 -22.72
C GLY A 310 -0.10 -21.06 -21.43
N VAL A 311 -1.11 -20.19 -21.51
CA VAL A 311 -1.79 -19.67 -20.31
C VAL A 311 -3.11 -20.42 -20.11
N ASN A 312 -3.22 -21.12 -18.98
CA ASN A 312 -4.39 -21.92 -18.63
C ASN A 312 -5.64 -21.01 -18.47
N GLU A 313 -6.72 -21.30 -19.20
CA GLU A 313 -8.00 -20.55 -19.19
C GLU A 313 -8.55 -20.26 -17.77
N ARG A 314 -8.29 -21.14 -16.81
CA ARG A 314 -8.70 -20.94 -15.42
C ARG A 314 -7.96 -19.80 -14.72
N GLY A 315 -6.72 -19.53 -15.10
CA GLY A 315 -5.91 -18.43 -14.55
C GLY A 315 -6.41 -17.06 -15.02
N LEU A 316 -6.81 -16.92 -16.30
CA LEU A 316 -7.31 -15.66 -16.85
C LEU A 316 -8.73 -15.31 -16.38
N ARG A 317 -9.61 -16.31 -16.23
CA ARG A 317 -10.95 -16.09 -15.67
C ARG A 317 -10.91 -15.55 -14.24
N ARG A 318 -9.87 -15.91 -13.48
CA ARG A 318 -9.66 -15.37 -12.14
C ARG A 318 -9.12 -13.94 -12.14
N CYS A 319 -8.26 -13.57 -13.08
CA CYS A 319 -7.68 -12.23 -13.13
C CYS A 319 -8.68 -11.11 -13.41
N THR A 320 -9.60 -11.32 -14.33
CA THR A 320 -10.59 -10.30 -14.73
C THR A 320 -11.79 -10.22 -13.78
N CYS A 321 -12.25 -11.36 -13.26
CA CYS A 321 -13.23 -11.35 -12.16
C CYS A 321 -12.67 -10.72 -10.88
N ASN A 322 -11.35 -10.75 -10.67
CA ASN A 322 -10.71 -10.25 -9.44
C ASN A 322 -10.43 -8.74 -9.46
N VAL A 323 -10.44 -8.07 -10.61
CA VAL A 323 -10.51 -6.60 -10.63
C VAL A 323 -11.85 -6.13 -10.11
N LEU A 324 -12.92 -6.92 -10.35
CA LEU A 324 -14.28 -6.65 -9.88
C LEU A 324 -14.60 -7.29 -8.50
N ASN A 325 -13.82 -8.31 -8.08
CA ASN A 325 -14.00 -9.00 -6.81
C ASN A 325 -12.72 -8.99 -6.00
N GLY A 326 -12.60 -8.08 -5.03
CA GLY A 326 -11.48 -8.04 -4.09
C GLY A 326 -11.30 -9.27 -3.19
N SER A 327 -11.99 -10.38 -3.45
CA SER A 327 -12.17 -11.47 -2.49
C SER A 327 -11.54 -12.83 -2.82
N SER A 328 -10.89 -13.06 -3.96
CA SER A 328 -10.51 -14.44 -4.31
C SER A 328 -9.03 -14.70 -4.63
N PHE A 329 -8.09 -14.17 -3.84
CA PHE A 329 -6.66 -14.30 -4.15
C PHE A 329 -5.87 -15.36 -3.35
N VAL A 330 -6.44 -15.97 -2.31
CA VAL A 330 -5.69 -16.85 -1.40
C VAL A 330 -5.57 -18.31 -1.88
N ASN A 331 -6.36 -18.75 -2.85
CA ASN A 331 -6.38 -20.16 -3.26
C ASN A 331 -5.34 -20.59 -4.31
N GLN A 332 -4.25 -19.85 -4.53
CA GLN A 332 -3.20 -20.23 -5.49
C GLN A 332 -1.87 -20.67 -4.87
N PHE A 333 -1.75 -20.71 -3.54
CA PHE A 333 -0.52 -21.13 -2.85
C PHE A 333 -0.75 -22.22 -1.78
N SER A 334 -1.77 -23.05 -1.92
CA SER A 334 -1.89 -24.29 -1.15
C SER A 334 -1.67 -25.48 -2.06
#